data_1f96c3332f82998f2da2700cfabaebe2
#
_entry.id   1f96c3332f82998f2da2700cfabaebe2
#
_cell.length_a   1.000
_cell.length_b   1.000
_cell.length_c   1.000
_cell.angle_alpha   90.00
_cell.angle_beta   90.00
_cell.angle_gamma   90.00
#
_symmetry.space_group_name_H-M   'P 1'
#
loop_
_entity.id
_entity.type
_entity.pdbx_description
1 polymer ?
#
loop_
_entity_poly.entity_id
_entity_poly.type
_entity_poly.pdbx_seq_one_letter_code
_entity_poly.pdbx_strand_id
1 'polypeptide(L)'
;MKIVKYIFVVFIIFIVFLGVRFKYNLRDRHPDFNIDITINKIGQLGQVSAGFAKMPITPRITDTWNDLNGNARYEPKKGESYNDINDNGMFDPIWIGGFHNSRPAQGVHDDLWARVMVIDDGKTQIAIVSIDAVGLIY
;
A
#
# COMPACT_ATOMS: atom_id res chain seq x y z
N MET A 1 50.42 -1.91 9.86
CA MET A 1 49.96 -0.50 9.86
C MET A 1 49.17 -0.08 8.60
N LYS A 2 49.63 -0.40 7.38
CA LYS A 2 48.90 0.02 6.14
C LYS A 2 47.49 -0.59 6.00
N ILE A 3 47.33 -1.90 6.28
CA ILE A 3 46.05 -2.62 6.17
C ILE A 3 44.98 -2.02 7.10
N VAL A 4 45.33 -1.67 8.33
CA VAL A 4 44.41 -1.07 9.31
C VAL A 4 43.90 0.29 8.82
N LYS A 5 44.74 1.09 8.15
CA LYS A 5 44.32 2.36 7.54
C LYS A 5 43.31 2.15 6.42
N TYR A 6 43.51 1.14 5.57
CA TYR A 6 42.53 0.83 4.49
C TYR A 6 41.21 0.35 5.06
N ILE A 7 41.18 -0.52 6.06
CA ILE A 7 39.96 -0.96 6.73
C ILE A 7 39.21 0.24 7.32
N PHE A 8 39.94 1.15 7.98
CA PHE A 8 39.33 2.35 8.56
C PHE A 8 38.73 3.29 7.50
N VAL A 9 39.39 3.48 6.36
CA VAL A 9 38.86 4.28 5.26
C VAL A 9 37.62 3.64 4.66
N VAL A 10 37.63 2.33 4.43
CA VAL A 10 36.43 1.60 3.91
C VAL A 10 35.27 1.72 4.90
N PHE A 11 35.55 1.62 6.20
CA PHE A 11 34.52 1.77 7.22
C PHE A 11 33.88 3.17 7.24
N ILE A 12 34.70 4.23 7.09
CA ILE A 12 34.18 5.61 6.98
C ILE A 12 33.33 5.77 5.73
N ILE A 13 33.78 5.26 4.57
CA ILE A 13 32.99 5.32 3.32
C ILE A 13 31.64 4.62 3.51
N PHE A 14 31.63 3.48 4.18
CA PHE A 14 30.39 2.74 4.46
C PHE A 14 29.45 3.52 5.37
N ILE A 15 29.95 4.17 6.42
CA ILE A 15 29.12 5.04 7.30
C ILE A 15 28.55 6.21 6.52
N VAL A 16 29.35 6.87 5.68
CA VAL A 16 28.88 7.98 4.85
C VAL A 16 27.80 7.51 3.87
N PHE A 17 28.00 6.36 3.24
CA PHE A 17 27.01 5.76 2.35
C PHE A 17 25.69 5.47 3.08
N LEU A 18 25.75 4.88 4.28
CA LEU A 18 24.56 4.64 5.10
C LEU A 18 23.85 5.94 5.48
N GLY A 19 24.60 6.97 5.85
CA GLY A 19 24.06 8.30 6.18
C GLY A 19 23.35 8.95 5.01
N VAL A 20 23.94 8.91 3.81
CA VAL A 20 23.33 9.43 2.59
C VAL A 20 22.05 8.66 2.24
N ARG A 21 22.09 7.33 2.32
CA ARG A 21 20.92 6.48 2.05
C ARG A 21 19.80 6.73 3.05
N PHE A 22 20.12 6.89 4.32
CA PHE A 22 19.18 7.21 5.37
C PHE A 22 18.51 8.58 5.12
N LYS A 23 19.31 9.62 4.84
CA LYS A 23 18.80 10.94 4.48
C LYS A 23 17.88 10.91 3.24
N TYR A 24 18.25 10.12 2.24
CA TYR A 24 17.44 9.94 1.03
C TYR A 24 16.09 9.28 1.34
N ASN A 25 16.07 8.27 2.20
CA ASN A 25 14.84 7.57 2.59
C ASN A 25 13.93 8.42 3.50
N LEU A 26 14.51 9.34 4.28
CA LEU A 26 13.76 10.29 5.12
C LEU A 26 13.35 11.57 4.38
N ARG A 27 13.73 11.71 3.11
CA ARG A 27 13.33 12.87 2.31
C ARG A 27 11.82 12.92 2.21
N ASP A 28 11.25 14.09 2.48
CA ASP A 28 9.86 14.37 2.16
C ASP A 28 9.65 14.14 0.66
N ARG A 29 8.72 13.27 0.32
CA ARG A 29 8.38 12.94 -1.07
C ARG A 29 7.40 13.93 -1.67
N HIS A 30 6.79 14.77 -0.82
CA HIS A 30 5.79 15.77 -1.21
C HIS A 30 6.09 17.14 -0.59
N PRO A 31 7.27 17.74 -0.87
CA PRO A 31 7.70 18.99 -0.24
C PRO A 31 6.75 20.16 -0.56
N ASP A 32 6.00 20.05 -1.64
CA ASP A 32 5.04 21.08 -2.07
C ASP A 32 3.61 20.81 -1.55
N PHE A 33 3.41 19.70 -0.82
CA PHE A 33 2.11 19.40 -0.22
C PHE A 33 1.91 20.25 1.02
N ASN A 34 1.03 21.24 0.92
CA ASN A 34 0.61 22.11 2.01
C ASN A 34 -0.90 22.08 2.12
N ILE A 35 -1.41 21.80 3.33
CA ILE A 35 -2.83 21.90 3.62
C ILE A 35 -3.02 23.21 4.39
N ASP A 36 -3.58 24.21 3.74
CA ASP A 36 -4.03 25.44 4.40
C ASP A 36 -5.53 25.31 4.70
N ILE A 37 -5.87 25.08 5.96
CA ILE A 37 -7.26 25.00 6.41
C ILE A 37 -7.60 26.30 7.12
N THR A 38 -8.25 27.21 6.41
CA THR A 38 -8.79 28.43 7.00
C THR A 38 -10.22 28.17 7.47
N ILE A 39 -10.41 28.06 8.79
CA ILE A 39 -11.75 27.99 9.38
C ILE A 39 -12.27 29.41 9.54
N ASN A 40 -13.06 29.87 8.59
CA ASN A 40 -13.78 31.12 8.72
C ASN A 40 -14.89 31.00 9.78
N LYS A 41 -14.99 31.95 10.70
CA LYS A 41 -16.10 32.02 11.65
C LYS A 41 -17.42 31.95 10.88
N ILE A 42 -18.29 31.04 11.27
CA ILE A 42 -19.59 30.78 10.68
C ILE A 42 -20.39 32.09 10.71
N GLY A 43 -20.49 32.73 9.54
CA GLY A 43 -21.64 33.61 9.26
C GLY A 43 -22.88 32.71 9.20
N GLN A 44 -24.02 33.08 8.94
CA GLN A 44 -25.27 32.32 8.97
C GLN A 44 -25.11 30.84 8.59
N LEU A 45 -25.68 29.95 9.42
CA LEU A 45 -25.72 28.49 9.16
C LEU A 45 -26.37 28.25 7.79
N GLY A 46 -25.59 27.86 6.80
CA GLY A 46 -26.09 27.42 5.51
C GLY A 46 -26.68 26.01 5.60
N GLN A 47 -27.43 25.64 4.60
CA GLN A 47 -27.91 24.26 4.46
C GLN A 47 -26.72 23.37 4.06
N VAL A 48 -26.47 22.32 4.82
CA VAL A 48 -25.44 21.32 4.51
C VAL A 48 -26.13 20.10 3.87
N SER A 49 -25.61 19.68 2.73
CA SER A 49 -26.00 18.43 2.06
C SER A 49 -24.96 17.36 2.27
N ALA A 50 -25.36 16.13 2.35
CA ALA A 50 -24.44 14.98 2.40
C ALA A 50 -24.88 13.90 1.40
N GLY A 51 -23.91 13.38 0.67
CA GLY A 51 -24.08 12.26 -0.25
C GLY A 51 -23.23 11.07 0.17
N PHE A 52 -23.71 9.87 -0.07
CA PHE A 52 -23.01 8.63 0.26
C PHE A 52 -22.99 7.70 -0.95
N ALA A 53 -21.84 7.03 -1.15
CA ALA A 53 -21.73 5.98 -2.15
C ALA A 53 -20.79 4.88 -1.64
N LYS A 54 -20.94 3.69 -2.20
CA LYS A 54 -20.01 2.57 -2.00
C LYS A 54 -19.83 1.80 -3.29
N MET A 55 -18.65 1.23 -3.47
CA MET A 55 -18.30 0.40 -4.61
C MET A 55 -17.41 -0.76 -4.15
N PRO A 56 -17.64 -2.00 -4.62
CA PRO A 56 -16.70 -3.09 -4.37
C PRO A 56 -15.40 -2.81 -5.12
N ILE A 57 -14.28 -3.06 -4.44
CA ILE A 57 -12.93 -2.92 -4.97
C ILE A 57 -12.15 -4.23 -4.90
N THR A 58 -12.84 -5.34 -4.64
CA THR A 58 -12.25 -6.68 -4.59
C THR A 58 -11.59 -7.00 -5.93
N PRO A 59 -10.27 -7.29 -5.96
CA PRO A 59 -9.60 -7.68 -7.18
C PRO A 59 -10.09 -9.06 -7.64
N ARG A 60 -10.12 -9.26 -8.95
CA ARG A 60 -10.39 -10.59 -9.52
C ARG A 60 -9.17 -11.49 -9.23
N ILE A 61 -9.41 -12.70 -8.72
CA ILE A 61 -8.37 -13.71 -8.56
C ILE A 61 -7.91 -14.15 -9.96
N THR A 62 -6.63 -13.97 -10.24
CA THR A 62 -5.99 -14.33 -11.51
C THR A 62 -5.43 -15.74 -11.48
N ASP A 63 -4.80 -16.12 -10.35
CA ASP A 63 -4.23 -17.43 -10.15
C ASP A 63 -4.48 -17.93 -8.73
N THR A 64 -4.52 -19.25 -8.60
CA THR A 64 -4.51 -19.94 -7.31
C THR A 64 -3.32 -20.90 -7.24
N TRP A 65 -3.11 -21.55 -6.11
CA TRP A 65 -1.98 -22.44 -5.89
C TRP A 65 -2.33 -23.55 -4.91
N ASN A 66 -1.53 -24.62 -4.92
CA ASN A 66 -1.70 -25.76 -4.04
C ASN A 66 -0.73 -25.67 -2.86
N ASP A 67 -1.26 -25.36 -1.68
CA ASP A 67 -0.51 -25.33 -0.43
C ASP A 67 -0.35 -26.77 0.09
N LEU A 68 0.79 -27.40 -0.20
CA LEU A 68 1.03 -28.79 0.15
C LEU A 68 1.31 -28.99 1.64
N ASN A 69 1.78 -27.97 2.32
CA ASN A 69 2.20 -28.05 3.73
C ASN A 69 1.32 -27.26 4.70
N GLY A 70 0.28 -26.56 4.21
CA GLY A 70 -0.68 -25.84 5.00
C GLY A 70 -0.15 -24.56 5.67
N ASN A 71 0.95 -24.01 5.15
CA ASN A 71 1.60 -22.83 5.75
C ASN A 71 1.14 -21.50 5.15
N ALA A 72 0.24 -21.53 4.18
CA ALA A 72 -0.29 -20.40 3.43
C ALA A 72 0.78 -19.54 2.73
N ARG A 73 1.89 -20.14 2.30
CA ARG A 73 2.97 -19.52 1.53
C ARG A 73 3.23 -20.28 0.26
N TYR A 74 3.34 -19.60 -0.85
CA TYR A 74 3.74 -20.23 -2.10
C TYR A 74 5.23 -20.54 -2.11
N GLU A 75 5.58 -21.82 -2.17
CA GLU A 75 6.94 -22.33 -2.10
C GLU A 75 7.23 -23.30 -3.29
N PRO A 76 7.41 -22.77 -4.52
CA PRO A 76 7.58 -23.60 -5.70
C PRO A 76 8.81 -24.53 -5.61
N LYS A 77 9.85 -24.15 -4.85
CA LYS A 77 11.03 -24.98 -4.60
C LYS A 77 10.72 -26.21 -3.75
N LYS A 78 9.57 -26.25 -3.08
CA LYS A 78 9.09 -27.40 -2.31
C LYS A 78 8.07 -28.23 -3.08
N GLY A 79 7.91 -27.98 -4.38
CA GLY A 79 7.03 -28.73 -5.26
C GLY A 79 5.60 -28.22 -5.34
N GLU A 80 5.32 -27.03 -4.80
CA GLU A 80 4.00 -26.43 -4.90
C GLU A 80 3.75 -25.94 -6.34
N SER A 81 2.59 -26.27 -6.86
CA SER A 81 2.13 -25.88 -8.19
C SER A 81 1.09 -24.78 -8.10
N TYR A 82 0.87 -24.07 -9.19
CA TYR A 82 -0.20 -23.09 -9.30
C TYR A 82 -1.21 -23.48 -10.39
N ASN A 83 -2.39 -22.87 -10.33
CA ASN A 83 -3.41 -22.97 -11.35
C ASN A 83 -3.51 -21.61 -12.04
N ASP A 84 -3.17 -21.58 -13.30
CA ASP A 84 -3.28 -20.42 -14.18
C ASP A 84 -4.75 -20.26 -14.60
N ILE A 85 -5.49 -19.37 -13.94
CA ILE A 85 -6.92 -19.18 -14.19
C ILE A 85 -7.16 -18.25 -15.38
N ASN A 86 -6.20 -17.37 -15.63
CA ASN A 86 -6.31 -16.39 -16.72
C ASN A 86 -5.62 -16.84 -18.01
N ASP A 87 -5.02 -18.05 -18.04
CA ASP A 87 -4.38 -18.70 -19.19
C ASP A 87 -3.25 -17.86 -19.82
N ASN A 88 -2.50 -17.11 -18.99
CA ASN A 88 -1.40 -16.28 -19.50
C ASN A 88 -0.01 -16.94 -19.43
N GLY A 89 0.08 -18.13 -18.84
CA GLY A 89 1.32 -18.92 -18.71
C GLY A 89 2.27 -18.43 -17.62
N MET A 90 1.84 -17.51 -16.76
CA MET A 90 2.63 -16.94 -15.68
C MET A 90 1.89 -17.04 -14.35
N PHE A 91 2.62 -17.11 -13.25
CA PHE A 91 2.04 -17.03 -11.92
C PHE A 91 1.97 -15.56 -11.47
N ASP A 92 0.80 -14.95 -11.58
CA ASP A 92 0.53 -13.56 -11.22
C ASP A 92 -0.65 -13.40 -10.23
N PRO A 93 -0.56 -14.04 -9.06
CA PRO A 93 -1.64 -14.07 -8.08
C PRO A 93 -1.85 -12.70 -7.42
N ILE A 94 -3.03 -12.53 -6.85
CA ILE A 94 -3.27 -11.43 -5.92
C ILE A 94 -2.59 -11.72 -4.59
N TRP A 95 -1.64 -10.87 -4.20
CA TRP A 95 -0.90 -11.03 -2.95
C TRP A 95 -1.65 -10.44 -1.77
N ILE A 96 -1.80 -11.24 -0.71
CA ILE A 96 -2.43 -10.79 0.53
C ILE A 96 -1.46 -9.85 1.26
N GLY A 97 -1.94 -8.65 1.61
CA GLY A 97 -1.20 -7.69 2.41
C GLY A 97 -0.98 -8.17 3.85
N GLY A 98 0.02 -7.62 4.53
CA GLY A 98 0.32 -7.89 5.94
C GLY A 98 1.79 -8.26 6.19
N PHE A 99 2.06 -8.81 7.38
CA PHE A 99 3.44 -9.04 7.85
C PHE A 99 4.15 -10.25 7.24
N HIS A 100 3.45 -11.08 6.49
CA HIS A 100 4.02 -12.26 5.86
C HIS A 100 4.06 -12.11 4.33
N ASN A 101 5.23 -12.28 3.76
CA ASN A 101 5.43 -12.29 2.32
C ASN A 101 5.03 -13.65 1.71
N SER A 102 4.87 -13.67 0.38
CA SER A 102 4.60 -14.90 -0.41
C SER A 102 3.29 -15.61 -0.03
N ARG A 103 2.24 -14.83 0.26
CA ARG A 103 0.89 -15.34 0.54
C ARG A 103 -0.05 -14.93 -0.59
N PRO A 104 -0.23 -15.78 -1.61
CA PRO A 104 -1.22 -15.53 -2.64
C PRO A 104 -2.63 -15.77 -2.11
N ALA A 105 -3.60 -14.98 -2.59
CA ALA A 105 -5.00 -15.23 -2.29
C ALA A 105 -5.48 -16.48 -3.02
N GLN A 106 -6.23 -17.33 -2.34
CA GLN A 106 -6.86 -18.53 -2.92
C GLN A 106 -8.33 -18.31 -3.27
N GLY A 107 -8.91 -17.21 -2.82
CA GLY A 107 -10.30 -16.87 -3.06
C GLY A 107 -10.68 -15.58 -2.32
N VAL A 108 -11.93 -15.21 -2.49
CA VAL A 108 -12.55 -14.06 -1.83
C VAL A 108 -13.54 -14.60 -0.81
N HIS A 109 -13.37 -14.23 0.46
CA HIS A 109 -14.33 -14.54 1.51
C HIS A 109 -15.43 -13.46 1.55
N ASP A 110 -15.00 -12.20 1.65
CA ASP A 110 -15.86 -11.02 1.67
C ASP A 110 -15.32 -9.97 0.71
N ASP A 111 -16.23 -9.19 0.13
CA ASP A 111 -15.84 -8.07 -0.74
C ASP A 111 -15.10 -6.98 0.03
N LEU A 112 -14.08 -6.44 -0.61
CA LEU A 112 -13.44 -5.20 -0.20
C LEU A 112 -14.23 -4.01 -0.75
N TRP A 113 -14.36 -2.96 0.04
CA TRP A 113 -15.18 -1.81 -0.31
C TRP A 113 -14.41 -0.50 -0.28
N ALA A 114 -14.69 0.35 -1.24
CA ALA A 114 -14.48 1.79 -1.13
C ALA A 114 -15.82 2.43 -0.77
N ARG A 115 -15.83 3.28 0.26
CA ARG A 115 -16.99 4.02 0.73
C ARG A 115 -16.65 5.49 0.75
N VAL A 116 -17.53 6.32 0.29
CA VAL A 116 -17.33 7.77 0.25
C VAL A 116 -18.51 8.49 0.89
N MET A 117 -18.20 9.53 1.63
CA MET A 117 -19.14 10.54 2.08
C MET A 117 -18.69 11.89 1.53
N VAL A 118 -19.58 12.60 0.89
CA VAL A 118 -19.36 13.97 0.45
C VAL A 118 -20.25 14.91 1.28
N ILE A 119 -19.67 15.96 1.82
CA ILE A 119 -20.38 17.02 2.55
C ILE A 119 -20.22 18.31 1.75
N ASP A 120 -21.33 19.00 1.53
CA ASP A 120 -21.39 20.22 0.73
C ASP A 120 -22.21 21.29 1.47
N ASP A 121 -21.64 22.49 1.65
CA ASP A 121 -22.32 23.68 2.24
C ASP A 121 -22.75 24.70 1.17
N GLY A 122 -22.65 24.33 -0.11
CA GLY A 122 -22.92 25.20 -1.26
C GLY A 122 -21.74 26.10 -1.67
N LYS A 123 -20.63 26.05 -0.93
CA LYS A 123 -19.38 26.79 -1.23
C LYS A 123 -18.17 25.88 -1.23
N THR A 124 -18.17 24.90 -0.36
CA THR A 124 -17.06 23.98 -0.15
C THR A 124 -17.58 22.56 -0.12
N GLN A 125 -16.88 21.68 -0.83
CA GLN A 125 -17.15 20.24 -0.80
C GLN A 125 -15.99 19.51 -0.14
N ILE A 126 -16.32 18.61 0.78
CA ILE A 126 -15.35 17.73 1.43
C ILE A 126 -15.74 16.29 1.12
N ALA A 127 -14.80 15.52 0.56
CA ALA A 127 -14.96 14.08 0.34
C ALA A 127 -14.13 13.31 1.36
N ILE A 128 -14.77 12.42 2.10
CA ILE A 128 -14.13 11.47 3.00
C ILE A 128 -14.26 10.08 2.39
N VAL A 129 -13.13 9.44 2.11
CA VAL A 129 -13.09 8.11 1.49
C VAL A 129 -12.49 7.11 2.46
N SER A 130 -13.21 6.02 2.71
CA SER A 130 -12.74 4.87 3.46
C SER A 130 -12.55 3.69 2.51
N ILE A 131 -11.42 3.03 2.57
CA ILE A 131 -11.04 1.92 1.70
C ILE A 131 -10.62 0.73 2.56
N ASP A 132 -11.18 -0.45 2.25
CA ASP A 132 -10.80 -1.70 2.90
C ASP A 132 -9.44 -2.19 2.31
N ALA A 133 -8.36 -1.49 2.64
CA ALA A 133 -7.01 -1.80 2.20
C ALA A 133 -5.98 -1.49 3.30
N VAL A 134 -4.87 -2.21 3.30
CA VAL A 134 -3.76 -2.00 4.25
C VAL A 134 -3.06 -0.66 4.01
N GLY A 135 -3.05 -0.21 2.76
CA GLY A 135 -2.45 1.06 2.36
C GLY A 135 -2.55 1.27 0.85
N LEU A 136 -2.37 2.50 0.44
CA LEU A 136 -2.22 2.89 -0.96
C LEU A 136 -0.74 3.19 -1.19
N ILE A 137 -0.15 2.49 -2.16
CA ILE A 137 1.23 2.69 -2.58
C ILE A 137 1.19 3.33 -3.97
N TYR A 138 1.83 4.48 -4.13
CA TYR A 138 1.92 5.25 -5.38
C TYR A 138 3.36 5.71 -5.63
#